data_ed1509eb290c938560e4c085bcaabed5
#
_entry.id   ed1509eb290c938560e4c085bcaabed5
#
_cell.length_a   1.000
_cell.length_b   1.000
_cell.length_c   1.000
_cell.angle_alpha   90.00
_cell.angle_beta   90.00
_cell.angle_gamma   90.00
#
_symmetry.space_group_name_H-M   'P 1'
#
loop_
_entity.id
_entity.type
_entity.pdbx_description
1 polymer ?
#
loop_
_entity_poly.entity_id
_entity_poly.type
_entity_poly.pdbx_seq_one_letter_code
_entity_poly.pdbx_strand_id
1 'polypeptide(L)'
;MTVYLPIAELSVNIFIILGMGAAVGFLSGMFGVGGGFLITPLLIFYNIPPMVAVATGANQVVASSISGAITHFRRGTLDIKLGTVLLVGGLAGATVGIAIFSWLRRLGQLDLSISLLYVVLLGTVGTLMLNESLRALRRSARNEPPVAKRPGQHIWVHRLPFKMRFKRSKIYLSA
;
A
#
# COMPACT_ATOMS: atom_id res chain seq x y z
N MET A 1 19.94 17.06 15.48
CA MET A 1 20.96 16.52 14.57
C MET A 1 20.42 16.52 13.17
N THR A 2 21.00 17.33 12.29
CA THR A 2 20.64 17.36 10.86
C THR A 2 21.62 16.48 10.09
N VAL A 3 21.09 15.66 9.19
CA VAL A 3 21.86 14.83 8.28
C VAL A 3 21.62 15.32 6.87
N TYR A 4 22.67 15.50 6.10
CA TYR A 4 22.57 15.85 4.69
C TYR A 4 22.31 14.60 3.86
N LEU A 5 21.24 14.62 3.07
CA LEU A 5 20.89 13.54 2.15
C LEU A 5 21.39 13.90 0.73
N PRO A 6 22.48 13.31 0.25
CA PRO A 6 23.08 13.72 -1.02
C PRO A 6 22.18 13.44 -2.23
N ILE A 7 21.29 12.45 -2.17
CA ILE A 7 20.37 12.10 -3.27
C ILE A 7 19.18 13.06 -3.34
N ALA A 8 18.75 13.60 -2.20
CA ALA A 8 17.64 14.54 -2.11
C ALA A 8 18.11 16.01 -2.09
N GLU A 9 19.44 16.23 -2.00
CA GLU A 9 20.08 17.55 -1.87
C GLU A 9 19.53 18.42 -0.72
N LEU A 10 19.05 17.77 0.34
CA LEU A 10 18.40 18.41 1.48
C LEU A 10 19.05 17.99 2.80
N SER A 11 19.11 18.95 3.71
CA SER A 11 19.45 18.67 5.11
C SER A 11 18.18 18.41 5.91
N VAL A 12 18.05 17.23 6.46
CA VAL A 12 16.85 16.80 7.20
C VAL A 12 17.19 16.49 8.65
N ASN A 13 16.23 16.68 9.54
CA ASN A 13 16.39 16.27 10.93
C ASN A 13 16.14 14.77 11.06
N ILE A 14 17.14 14.02 11.50
CA ILE A 14 17.09 12.57 11.64
C ILE A 14 15.94 12.11 12.56
N PHE A 15 15.67 12.84 13.63
CA PHE A 15 14.60 12.51 14.56
C PHE A 15 13.20 12.61 13.93
N ILE A 16 13.02 13.55 13.00
CA ILE A 16 11.75 13.70 12.28
C ILE A 16 11.56 12.53 11.32
N ILE A 17 12.60 12.14 10.58
CA ILE A 17 12.55 10.99 9.67
C ILE A 17 12.28 9.68 10.45
N LEU A 18 12.99 9.47 11.55
CA LEU A 18 12.77 8.30 12.41
C LEU A 18 11.37 8.30 13.02
N GLY A 19 10.91 9.46 13.50
CA GLY A 19 9.56 9.62 14.05
C GLY A 19 8.47 9.34 13.02
N MET A 20 8.62 9.87 11.79
CA MET A 20 7.71 9.56 10.68
C MET A 20 7.72 8.06 10.34
N GLY A 21 8.89 7.46 10.24
CA GLY A 21 9.03 6.03 9.97
C GLY A 21 8.37 5.16 11.06
N ALA A 22 8.58 5.50 12.33
CA ALA A 22 7.98 4.79 13.46
C ALA A 22 6.45 4.95 13.48
N ALA A 23 5.94 6.17 13.30
CA ALA A 23 4.49 6.44 13.25
C ALA A 23 3.82 5.71 12.08
N VAL A 24 4.42 5.79 10.88
CA VAL A 24 3.90 5.08 9.70
C VAL A 24 3.98 3.58 9.88
N GLY A 25 5.07 3.05 10.44
CA GLY A 25 5.21 1.63 10.72
C GLY A 25 4.15 1.12 11.69
N PHE A 26 3.88 1.87 12.77
CA PHE A 26 2.83 1.56 13.73
C PHE A 26 1.44 1.59 13.09
N LEU A 27 1.08 2.67 12.40
CA LEU A 27 -0.20 2.79 11.70
C LEU A 27 -0.37 1.70 10.63
N SER A 28 0.67 1.45 9.84
CA SER A 28 0.65 0.39 8.83
C SER A 28 0.46 -0.99 9.43
N GLY A 29 1.07 -1.26 10.58
CA GLY A 29 0.87 -2.51 11.33
C GLY A 29 -0.56 -2.67 11.84
N MET A 30 -1.19 -1.58 12.30
CA MET A 30 -2.58 -1.60 12.78
C MET A 30 -3.59 -1.77 11.64
N PHE A 31 -3.41 -1.04 10.55
CA PHE A 31 -4.38 -1.01 9.45
C PHE A 31 -4.09 -2.02 8.33
N GLY A 32 -2.88 -2.63 8.32
CA GLY A 32 -2.50 -3.60 7.28
C GLY A 32 -2.36 -2.99 5.88
N VAL A 33 -2.19 -1.68 5.75
CA VAL A 33 -2.17 -0.95 4.46
C VAL A 33 -0.80 -1.02 3.77
N GLY A 34 0.25 -1.37 4.52
CA GLY A 34 1.63 -1.35 4.04
C GLY A 34 2.31 0.02 4.20
N GLY A 35 3.52 0.00 4.79
CA GLY A 35 4.23 1.23 5.18
C GLY A 35 4.58 2.17 4.02
N GLY A 36 4.85 1.63 2.84
CA GLY A 36 5.23 2.42 1.66
C GLY A 36 4.13 3.35 1.16
N PHE A 37 2.87 2.99 1.36
CA PHE A 37 1.73 3.80 0.93
C PHE A 37 1.64 5.14 1.69
N LEU A 38 1.93 5.14 2.99
CA LEU A 38 1.83 6.34 3.83
C LEU A 38 3.13 7.13 3.89
N ILE A 39 4.30 6.47 3.84
CA ILE A 39 5.58 7.15 3.98
C ILE A 39 5.89 8.04 2.78
N THR A 40 5.54 7.62 1.57
CA THR A 40 5.84 8.38 0.36
C THR A 40 5.22 9.78 0.35
N PRO A 41 3.91 9.97 0.58
CA PRO A 41 3.34 11.30 0.64
C PRO A 41 3.87 12.13 1.82
N LEU A 42 4.17 11.51 2.96
CA LEU A 42 4.78 12.22 4.09
C LEU A 42 6.17 12.77 3.75
N LEU A 43 6.98 12.01 3.01
CA LEU A 43 8.28 12.48 2.54
C LEU A 43 8.13 13.61 1.51
N ILE A 44 7.14 13.54 0.62
CA ILE A 44 6.83 14.62 -0.33
C ILE A 44 6.40 15.90 0.43
N PHE A 45 5.56 15.78 1.45
CA PHE A 45 5.20 16.92 2.31
C PHE A 45 6.40 17.52 3.07
N TYR A 46 7.42 16.71 3.32
CA TYR A 46 8.67 17.17 3.92
C TYR A 46 9.66 17.72 2.88
N ASN A 47 9.19 18.07 1.68
CA ASN A 47 9.94 18.60 0.55
C ASN A 47 11.01 17.64 -0.02
N ILE A 48 10.91 16.35 0.21
CA ILE A 48 11.76 15.36 -0.45
C ILE A 48 11.23 15.15 -1.89
N PRO A 49 12.11 15.17 -2.90
CA PRO A 49 11.68 14.97 -4.29
C PRO A 49 10.84 13.71 -4.47
N PRO A 50 9.72 13.77 -5.21
CA PRO A 50 8.77 12.66 -5.34
C PRO A 50 9.42 11.35 -5.79
N MET A 51 10.37 11.40 -6.71
CA MET A 51 11.11 10.23 -7.16
C MET A 51 11.90 9.55 -6.04
N VAL A 52 12.57 10.33 -5.17
CA VAL A 52 13.32 9.82 -4.03
C VAL A 52 12.38 9.25 -2.96
N ALA A 53 11.26 9.92 -2.72
CA ALA A 53 10.24 9.48 -1.77
C ALA A 53 9.65 8.12 -2.18
N VAL A 54 9.32 7.93 -3.47
CA VAL A 54 8.81 6.65 -4.00
C VAL A 54 9.86 5.54 -3.86
N ALA A 55 11.13 5.81 -4.21
CA ALA A 55 12.21 4.84 -4.08
C ALA A 55 12.43 4.41 -2.62
N THR A 56 12.37 5.37 -1.68
CA THR A 56 12.46 5.10 -0.24
C THR A 56 11.28 4.25 0.24
N GLY A 57 10.06 4.59 -0.18
CA GLY A 57 8.85 3.81 0.12
C GLY A 57 8.95 2.38 -0.40
N ALA A 58 9.46 2.17 -1.62
CA ALA A 58 9.65 0.84 -2.19
C ALA A 58 10.61 -0.02 -1.34
N ASN A 59 11.74 0.54 -0.89
CA ASN A 59 12.67 -0.16 -0.01
C ASN A 59 12.02 -0.55 1.33
N GLN A 60 11.21 0.31 1.90
CA GLN A 60 10.47 0.03 3.13
C GLN A 60 9.45 -1.11 2.93
N VAL A 61 8.75 -1.14 1.78
CA VAL A 61 7.84 -2.24 1.44
C VAL A 61 8.58 -3.56 1.35
N VAL A 62 9.77 -3.60 0.75
CA VAL A 62 10.60 -4.82 0.69
C VAL A 62 10.93 -5.30 2.10
N ALA A 63 11.43 -4.43 2.98
CA ALA A 63 11.80 -4.79 4.35
C ALA A 63 10.59 -5.32 5.15
N SER A 64 9.46 -4.64 5.07
CA SER A 64 8.23 -5.05 5.76
C SER A 64 7.65 -6.36 5.22
N SER A 65 7.73 -6.58 3.91
CA SER A 65 7.27 -7.81 3.25
C SER A 65 8.10 -9.02 3.64
N ILE A 66 9.42 -8.88 3.74
CA ILE A 66 10.31 -9.95 4.22
C ILE A 66 9.95 -10.31 5.66
N SER A 67 9.79 -9.33 6.54
CA SER A 67 9.41 -9.55 7.93
C SER A 67 8.04 -10.25 8.04
N GLY A 68 7.07 -9.81 7.27
CA GLY A 68 5.75 -10.42 7.18
C GLY A 68 5.80 -11.87 6.67
N ALA A 69 6.57 -12.12 5.60
CA ALA A 69 6.72 -13.44 5.02
C ALA A 69 7.34 -14.43 6.02
N ILE A 70 8.40 -14.04 6.75
CA ILE A 70 9.01 -14.85 7.79
C ILE A 70 8.01 -15.20 8.89
N THR A 71 7.22 -14.22 9.32
CA THR A 71 6.21 -14.41 10.38
C THR A 71 5.14 -15.41 9.95
N HIS A 72 4.60 -15.26 8.75
CA HIS A 72 3.59 -16.17 8.20
C HIS A 72 4.15 -17.57 7.90
N PHE A 73 5.42 -17.64 7.48
CA PHE A 73 6.11 -18.92 7.28
C PHE A 73 6.23 -19.69 8.59
N ARG A 74 6.69 -19.02 9.67
CA ARG A 74 6.83 -19.62 11.02
C ARG A 74 5.48 -20.08 11.59
N ARG A 75 4.41 -19.36 11.30
CA ARG A 75 3.04 -19.72 11.73
C ARG A 75 2.40 -20.82 10.87
N GLY A 76 3.03 -21.28 9.80
CA GLY A 76 2.48 -22.29 8.88
C GLY A 76 1.25 -21.82 8.10
N THR A 77 0.96 -20.51 8.09
CA THR A 77 -0.20 -19.91 7.42
C THR A 77 0.09 -19.49 5.98
N LEU A 78 1.33 -19.68 5.53
CA LEU A 78 1.75 -19.26 4.19
C LEU A 78 1.23 -20.24 3.14
N ASP A 79 0.42 -19.74 2.19
CA ASP A 79 -0.01 -20.48 1.02
C ASP A 79 0.94 -20.19 -0.16
N ILE A 80 1.88 -21.12 -0.39
CA ILE A 80 2.93 -20.95 -1.41
C ILE A 80 2.32 -20.77 -2.80
N LYS A 81 1.22 -21.48 -3.09
CA LYS A 81 0.55 -21.39 -4.40
C LYS A 81 -0.04 -20.01 -4.65
N LEU A 82 -0.69 -19.43 -3.63
CA LEU A 82 -1.17 -18.04 -3.69
C LEU A 82 -0.01 -17.07 -3.82
N GLY A 83 1.06 -17.28 -3.04
CA GLY A 83 2.28 -16.46 -3.07
C GLY A 83 2.95 -16.44 -4.44
N THR A 84 3.06 -17.59 -5.14
CA THR A 84 3.66 -17.65 -6.48
C THR A 84 2.81 -16.92 -7.52
N VAL A 85 1.50 -17.05 -7.48
CA VAL A 85 0.59 -16.31 -8.40
C VAL A 85 0.73 -14.82 -8.19
N LEU A 86 0.73 -14.35 -6.93
CA LEU A 86 0.93 -12.94 -6.61
C LEU A 86 2.31 -12.43 -7.02
N LEU A 87 3.34 -13.26 -6.87
CA LEU A 87 4.72 -12.92 -7.27
C LEU A 87 4.83 -12.74 -8.79
N VAL A 88 4.26 -13.67 -9.56
CA VAL A 88 4.26 -13.56 -11.03
C VAL A 88 3.47 -12.35 -11.51
N GLY A 89 2.27 -12.13 -10.94
CA GLY A 89 1.46 -10.94 -11.23
C GLY A 89 2.17 -9.65 -10.84
N GLY A 90 2.84 -9.62 -9.68
CA GLY A 90 3.63 -8.50 -9.20
C GLY A 90 4.83 -8.18 -10.09
N LEU A 91 5.56 -9.20 -10.56
CA LEU A 91 6.66 -9.02 -11.51
C LEU A 91 6.18 -8.47 -12.86
N ALA A 92 5.09 -9.02 -13.39
CA ALA A 92 4.49 -8.51 -14.62
C ALA A 92 4.01 -7.06 -14.47
N GLY A 93 3.34 -6.74 -13.35
CA GLY A 93 2.93 -5.36 -13.05
C GLY A 93 4.12 -4.41 -12.86
N ALA A 94 5.18 -4.86 -12.20
CA ALA A 94 6.39 -4.06 -12.00
C ALA A 94 7.09 -3.75 -13.32
N THR A 95 7.20 -4.71 -14.26
CA THR A 95 7.81 -4.45 -15.57
C THR A 95 7.04 -3.41 -16.37
N VAL A 96 5.70 -3.50 -16.37
CA VAL A 96 4.84 -2.48 -17.01
C VAL A 96 4.99 -1.13 -16.30
N GLY A 97 4.99 -1.13 -14.97
CA GLY A 97 5.19 0.09 -14.17
C GLY A 97 6.52 0.78 -14.46
N ILE A 98 7.63 0.02 -14.57
CA ILE A 98 8.95 0.56 -14.93
C ILE A 98 8.95 1.15 -16.34
N ALA A 99 8.27 0.51 -17.29
CA ALA A 99 8.15 1.03 -18.65
C ALA A 99 7.42 2.38 -18.68
N ILE A 100 6.29 2.50 -17.98
CA ILE A 100 5.53 3.74 -17.85
C ILE A 100 6.36 4.81 -17.14
N PHE A 101 7.03 4.46 -16.03
CA PHE A 101 7.90 5.37 -15.29
C PHE A 101 9.03 5.91 -16.16
N SER A 102 9.69 5.05 -16.94
CA SER A 102 10.77 5.43 -17.85
C SER A 102 10.29 6.37 -18.95
N TRP A 103 9.07 6.14 -19.45
CA TRP A 103 8.46 6.99 -20.46
C TRP A 103 8.12 8.38 -19.90
N LEU A 104 7.47 8.45 -18.71
CA LEU A 104 7.18 9.71 -18.04
C LEU A 104 8.45 10.51 -17.70
N ARG A 105 9.52 9.81 -17.30
CA ARG A 105 10.82 10.43 -17.02
C ARG A 105 11.40 11.12 -18.25
N ARG A 106 11.27 10.50 -19.44
CA ARG A 106 11.74 11.11 -20.72
C ARG A 106 10.96 12.37 -21.09
N LEU A 107 9.69 12.46 -20.67
CA LEU A 107 8.85 13.65 -20.87
C LEU A 107 9.13 14.77 -19.86
N GLY A 108 10.01 14.55 -18.87
CA GLY A 108 10.33 15.54 -17.84
C GLY A 108 9.18 15.85 -16.84
N GLN A 109 8.09 15.08 -16.88
CA GLN A 109 6.88 15.32 -16.07
C GLN A 109 6.71 14.31 -14.91
N LEU A 110 7.79 13.62 -14.54
CA LEU A 110 7.72 12.53 -13.59
C LEU A 110 7.23 12.99 -12.21
N ASP A 111 7.83 14.04 -11.65
CA ASP A 111 7.53 14.51 -10.29
C ASP A 111 6.10 15.04 -10.19
N LEU A 112 5.64 15.75 -11.22
CA LEU A 112 4.27 16.22 -11.28
C LEU A 112 3.28 15.07 -11.39
N SER A 113 3.58 14.07 -12.21
CA SER A 113 2.74 12.88 -12.38
C SER A 113 2.64 12.05 -11.11
N ILE A 114 3.74 11.85 -10.38
CA ILE A 114 3.76 11.15 -9.09
C ILE A 114 2.90 11.92 -8.07
N SER A 115 3.13 13.21 -7.92
CA SER A 115 2.39 14.05 -6.96
C SER A 115 0.89 14.05 -7.25
N LEU A 116 0.50 14.20 -8.51
CA LEU A 116 -0.91 14.17 -8.93
C LEU A 116 -1.56 12.81 -8.64
N LEU A 117 -0.85 11.72 -8.97
CA LEU A 117 -1.33 10.36 -8.72
C LEU A 117 -1.56 10.12 -7.22
N TYR A 118 -0.65 10.59 -6.37
CA TYR A 118 -0.83 10.48 -4.91
C TYR A 118 -1.98 11.34 -4.40
N VAL A 119 -2.17 12.55 -4.90
CA VAL A 119 -3.32 13.40 -4.54
C VAL A 119 -4.64 12.71 -4.89
N VAL A 120 -4.76 12.17 -6.11
CA VAL A 120 -5.96 11.45 -6.54
C VAL A 120 -6.16 10.18 -5.72
N LEU A 121 -5.11 9.40 -5.51
CA LEU A 121 -5.17 8.14 -4.75
C LEU A 121 -5.57 8.38 -3.30
N LEU A 122 -4.86 9.27 -2.60
CA LEU A 122 -5.14 9.60 -1.20
C LEU A 122 -6.50 10.30 -1.04
N GLY A 123 -6.87 11.17 -1.97
CA GLY A 123 -8.18 11.81 -1.99
C GLY A 123 -9.30 10.79 -2.13
N THR A 124 -9.15 9.83 -3.04
CA THR A 124 -10.15 8.78 -3.25
C THR A 124 -10.24 7.85 -2.03
N VAL A 125 -9.11 7.35 -1.54
CA VAL A 125 -9.08 6.46 -0.36
C VAL A 125 -9.58 7.21 0.87
N GLY A 126 -9.13 8.45 1.08
CA GLY A 126 -9.54 9.27 2.22
C GLY A 126 -11.05 9.55 2.23
N THR A 127 -11.63 9.88 1.07
CA THR A 127 -13.09 10.10 0.97
C THR A 127 -13.89 8.81 1.18
N LEU A 128 -13.41 7.68 0.67
CA LEU A 128 -14.06 6.38 0.92
C LEU A 128 -14.03 6.02 2.40
N MET A 129 -12.86 6.14 3.05
CA MET A 129 -12.70 5.86 4.47
C MET A 129 -13.51 6.82 5.34
N LEU A 130 -13.54 8.10 5.00
CA LEU A 130 -14.38 9.09 5.70
C LEU A 130 -15.86 8.75 5.60
N ASN A 131 -16.34 8.41 4.41
CA ASN A 131 -17.72 8.01 4.20
C ASN A 131 -18.08 6.73 4.99
N GLU A 132 -17.17 5.75 5.02
CA GLU A 132 -17.40 4.51 5.79
C GLU A 132 -17.42 4.80 7.30
N SER A 133 -16.49 5.62 7.78
CA SER A 133 -16.42 6.04 9.17
C SER A 133 -17.64 6.83 9.61
N LEU A 134 -18.09 7.79 8.79
CA LEU A 134 -19.31 8.56 9.07
C LEU A 134 -20.56 7.67 9.10
N ARG A 135 -20.65 6.70 8.19
CA ARG A 135 -21.73 5.72 8.18
C ARG A 135 -21.70 4.84 9.44
N ALA A 136 -20.51 4.41 9.87
CA ALA A 136 -20.36 3.63 11.10
C ALA A 136 -20.78 4.43 12.33
N LEU A 137 -20.36 5.70 12.44
CA LEU A 137 -20.78 6.58 13.54
C LEU A 137 -22.29 6.82 13.56
N ARG A 138 -22.90 7.08 12.40
CA ARG A 138 -24.35 7.28 12.30
C ARG A 138 -25.15 6.03 12.70
N ARG A 139 -24.65 4.83 12.36
CA ARG A 139 -25.25 3.55 12.78
C ARG A 139 -25.10 3.31 14.29
N SER A 140 -23.91 3.60 14.83
CA SER A 140 -23.67 3.49 16.28
C SER A 140 -24.59 4.44 17.06
N ALA A 141 -24.81 5.66 16.56
CA ALA A 141 -25.73 6.62 17.19
C ALA A 141 -27.22 6.19 17.11
N ARG A 142 -27.57 5.29 16.16
CA ARG A 142 -28.92 4.74 16.03
C ARG A 142 -29.15 3.42 16.78
N ASN A 143 -28.17 2.93 17.56
CA ASN A 143 -28.22 1.62 18.23
C ASN A 143 -28.55 0.45 17.28
N GLU A 144 -28.23 0.59 15.98
CA GLU A 144 -28.42 -0.50 15.02
C GLU A 144 -27.34 -1.59 15.28
N PRO A 145 -27.76 -2.87 15.32
CA PRO A 145 -26.79 -3.95 15.53
C PRO A 145 -25.73 -3.93 14.40
N PRO A 146 -24.45 -4.24 14.71
CA PRO A 146 -23.41 -4.28 13.71
C PRO A 146 -23.83 -5.26 12.60
N VAL A 147 -23.94 -4.76 11.38
CA VAL A 147 -24.21 -5.61 10.22
C VAL A 147 -23.00 -6.51 10.05
N ALA A 148 -23.13 -7.76 10.50
CA ALA A 148 -22.16 -8.79 10.18
C ALA A 148 -22.02 -8.83 8.66
N LYS A 149 -20.90 -8.33 8.12
CA LYS A 149 -20.58 -8.48 6.70
C LYS A 149 -20.59 -9.99 6.43
N ARG A 150 -21.65 -10.52 5.83
CA ARG A 150 -21.68 -11.92 5.41
C ARG A 150 -20.52 -12.11 4.44
N PRO A 151 -19.55 -12.99 4.75
CA PRO A 151 -18.49 -13.29 3.80
C PRO A 151 -19.14 -13.91 2.55
N GLY A 152 -19.06 -13.25 1.41
CA GLY A 152 -19.56 -13.81 0.15
C GLY A 152 -20.35 -12.89 -0.78
N GLN A 153 -20.58 -11.62 -0.44
CA GLN A 153 -21.34 -10.72 -1.33
C GLN A 153 -20.44 -9.90 -2.28
N HIS A 154 -19.44 -10.52 -2.91
CA HIS A 154 -18.80 -9.94 -4.08
C HIS A 154 -19.31 -10.63 -5.34
N ILE A 155 -20.52 -10.27 -5.77
CA ILE A 155 -21.22 -10.86 -6.93
C ILE A 155 -20.48 -10.60 -8.25
N TRP A 156 -19.60 -9.61 -8.31
CA TRP A 156 -18.84 -9.26 -9.52
C TRP A 156 -17.66 -10.21 -9.80
N VAL A 157 -16.99 -10.71 -8.75
CA VAL A 157 -15.80 -11.57 -8.87
C VAL A 157 -16.17 -13.00 -9.32
N HIS A 158 -17.43 -13.43 -9.15
CA HIS A 158 -17.87 -14.77 -9.55
C HIS A 158 -18.12 -14.95 -11.06
N ARG A 159 -18.01 -13.90 -11.86
CA ARG A 159 -18.25 -13.96 -13.32
C ARG A 159 -16.99 -14.14 -14.18
N LEU A 160 -15.81 -14.17 -13.61
CA LEU A 160 -14.57 -14.37 -14.36
C LEU A 160 -14.29 -15.87 -14.62
N PRO A 161 -13.81 -16.25 -15.84
CA PRO A 161 -13.77 -17.64 -16.29
C PRO A 161 -12.67 -18.51 -15.66
N PHE A 162 -11.70 -17.96 -14.96
CA PHE A 162 -10.61 -18.71 -14.34
C PHE A 162 -10.80 -18.82 -12.82
N LYS A 163 -11.38 -19.93 -12.35
CA LYS A 163 -11.55 -20.22 -10.92
C LYS A 163 -10.38 -21.08 -10.42
N MET A 164 -9.49 -20.48 -9.62
CA MET A 164 -8.46 -21.22 -8.91
C MET A 164 -8.88 -21.50 -7.45
N ARG A 165 -8.81 -22.76 -7.04
CA ARG A 165 -9.13 -23.19 -5.67
C ARG A 165 -7.86 -23.30 -4.84
N PHE A 166 -7.76 -22.49 -3.78
CA PHE A 166 -6.65 -22.53 -2.82
C PHE A 166 -7.08 -23.33 -1.58
N LYS A 167 -6.57 -24.57 -1.46
CA LYS A 167 -7.01 -25.51 -0.41
C LYS A 167 -6.65 -25.09 1.00
N ARG A 168 -5.53 -24.38 1.21
CA ARG A 168 -5.07 -23.93 2.55
C ARG A 168 -5.79 -22.66 3.02
N SER A 169 -6.02 -21.72 2.15
CA SER A 169 -6.66 -20.43 2.51
C SER A 169 -8.19 -20.49 2.46
N LYS A 170 -8.80 -21.59 2.02
CA LYS A 170 -10.26 -21.76 1.81
C LYS A 170 -10.89 -20.62 0.99
N ILE A 171 -10.10 -19.98 0.13
CA ILE A 171 -10.52 -18.85 -0.70
C ILE A 171 -10.64 -19.33 -2.14
N TYR A 172 -11.73 -18.90 -2.81
CA TYR A 172 -11.91 -19.05 -4.24
C TYR A 172 -11.59 -17.71 -4.89
N LEU A 173 -10.48 -17.64 -5.63
CA LEU A 173 -10.15 -16.46 -6.45
C LEU A 173 -10.40 -16.82 -7.91
N SER A 174 -11.08 -15.90 -8.64
CA SER A 174 -11.04 -15.86 -10.09
C SER A 174 -9.88 -14.94 -10.50
N ALA A 175 -8.95 -15.45 -11.28
CA ALA A 175 -7.86 -14.69 -11.85
C ALA A 175 -8.33 -13.98 -13.13
#